data_6aa28e3324db9a2b7597c53e67089d14
#
_entry.id   6aa28e3324db9a2b7597c53e67089d14
#
_cell.length_a   1.000
_cell.length_b   1.000
_cell.length_c   1.000
_cell.angle_alpha   90.00
_cell.angle_beta   90.00
_cell.angle_gamma   90.00
#
_symmetry.space_group_name_H-M   'P 1'
#
loop_
_entity.id
_entity.type
_entity.pdbx_description
1 polymer ?
#
loop_
_entity_poly.entity_id
_entity_poly.type
_entity_poly.pdbx_seq_one_letter_code
_entity_poly.pdbx_strand_id
1 'polypeptide(L)'
;LNNDKLNKLLEFYKQYKALSEYIDKQYKLTLNDLALLKLAHEHIAEDQMLMQSFLKIAIDELDLSRTKLLVSIRRLIEKERLSKVRSTEDERKIFIYMDKKNIEKFNALFEDVEEFLDI
;
A
#
# COMPACT_ATOMS: atom_id res chain seq x y z
N LEU A 1 -10.63 31.56 -15.09
CA LEU A 1 -10.53 30.09 -14.94
C LEU A 1 -10.04 29.47 -16.24
N ASN A 2 -9.18 28.46 -16.11
CA ASN A 2 -8.64 27.75 -17.26
C ASN A 2 -9.40 26.43 -17.44
N ASN A 3 -10.21 26.33 -18.48
CA ASN A 3 -11.02 25.14 -18.77
C ASN A 3 -10.17 23.90 -19.00
N ASP A 4 -8.98 24.02 -19.58
CA ASP A 4 -8.10 22.89 -19.80
C ASP A 4 -7.63 22.26 -18.48
N LYS A 5 -7.30 23.11 -17.50
CA LYS A 5 -6.93 22.65 -16.15
C LYS A 5 -8.11 22.00 -15.43
N LEU A 6 -9.30 22.55 -15.58
CA LEU A 6 -10.52 21.97 -15.02
C LEU A 6 -10.85 20.62 -15.66
N ASN A 7 -10.64 20.50 -16.96
CA ASN A 7 -10.82 19.24 -17.67
C ASN A 7 -9.82 18.18 -17.18
N LYS A 8 -8.57 18.56 -16.92
CA LYS A 8 -7.56 17.66 -16.34
C LYS A 8 -7.96 17.18 -14.96
N LEU A 9 -8.50 18.07 -14.13
CA LEU A 9 -9.02 17.68 -12.83
C LEU A 9 -10.10 16.61 -12.95
N LEU A 10 -11.01 16.76 -13.90
CA LEU A 10 -12.07 15.78 -14.15
C LEU A 10 -11.49 14.46 -14.66
N GLU A 11 -10.47 14.50 -15.51
CA GLU A 11 -9.76 13.30 -15.96
C GLU A 11 -9.09 12.55 -14.81
N PHE A 12 -8.41 13.26 -13.91
CA PHE A 12 -7.81 12.66 -12.70
C PHE A 12 -8.86 11.99 -11.83
N TYR A 13 -9.98 12.66 -11.64
CA TYR A 13 -11.09 12.10 -10.85
C TYR A 13 -11.59 10.79 -11.46
N LYS A 14 -11.81 10.78 -12.77
CA LYS A 14 -12.29 9.60 -13.48
C LYS A 14 -11.29 8.44 -13.41
N GLN A 15 -10.00 8.72 -13.59
CA GLN A 15 -8.94 7.72 -13.50
C GLN A 15 -8.84 7.14 -12.09
N TYR A 16 -8.85 8.02 -11.09
CA TYR A 16 -8.84 7.63 -9.69
C TYR A 16 -10.01 6.68 -9.37
N LYS A 17 -11.21 7.08 -9.77
CA LYS A 17 -12.41 6.29 -9.51
C LYS A 17 -12.38 4.96 -10.23
N ALA A 18 -12.00 4.95 -11.49
CA ALA A 18 -11.89 3.72 -12.28
C ALA A 18 -10.86 2.76 -11.70
N LEU A 19 -9.70 3.25 -11.31
CA LEU A 19 -8.66 2.44 -10.68
C LEU A 19 -9.15 1.87 -9.36
N SER A 20 -9.78 2.71 -8.53
CA SER A 20 -10.31 2.29 -7.23
C SER A 20 -11.31 1.13 -7.37
N GLU A 21 -12.23 1.24 -8.31
CA GLU A 21 -13.22 0.21 -8.60
C GLU A 21 -12.56 -1.08 -9.13
N TYR A 22 -11.60 -0.95 -10.03
CA TYR A 22 -10.86 -2.09 -10.58
C TYR A 22 -10.10 -2.85 -9.49
N ILE A 23 -9.36 -2.14 -8.65
CA ILE A 23 -8.56 -2.73 -7.58
C ILE A 23 -9.47 -3.40 -6.53
N ASP A 24 -10.59 -2.79 -6.20
CA ASP A 24 -11.55 -3.40 -5.28
C ASP A 24 -12.13 -4.70 -5.87
N LYS A 25 -12.54 -4.66 -7.13
CA LYS A 25 -13.15 -5.79 -7.79
C LYS A 25 -12.17 -6.96 -7.98
N GLN A 26 -10.96 -6.68 -8.41
CA GLN A 26 -9.97 -7.71 -8.74
C GLN A 26 -9.21 -8.24 -7.53
N TYR A 27 -8.94 -7.40 -6.55
CA TYR A 27 -8.01 -7.73 -5.46
C TYR A 27 -8.62 -7.58 -4.07
N LYS A 28 -9.79 -6.97 -3.95
CA LYS A 28 -10.41 -6.61 -2.66
C LYS A 28 -9.45 -5.74 -1.83
N LEU A 29 -8.83 -4.78 -2.49
CA LEU A 29 -7.92 -3.81 -1.89
C LEU A 29 -8.44 -2.41 -2.14
N THR A 30 -7.95 -1.45 -1.35
CA THR A 30 -8.23 -0.03 -1.51
C THR A 30 -7.00 0.68 -2.10
N LEU A 31 -7.16 1.91 -2.55
CA LEU A 31 -6.00 2.71 -2.99
C LEU A 31 -5.07 3.04 -1.83
N ASN A 32 -5.58 3.17 -0.61
CA ASN A 32 -4.74 3.29 0.58
C ASN A 32 -3.85 2.06 0.75
N ASP A 33 -4.40 0.87 0.50
CA ASP A 33 -3.62 -0.38 0.55
C ASP A 33 -2.50 -0.37 -0.49
N LEU A 34 -2.78 0.10 -1.71
CA LEU A 34 -1.75 0.21 -2.76
C LEU A 34 -0.65 1.18 -2.38
N ALA A 35 -1.01 2.34 -1.86
CA ALA A 35 -0.04 3.34 -1.41
C ALA A 35 0.85 2.77 -0.30
N LEU A 36 0.24 2.07 0.65
CA LEU A 36 0.97 1.45 1.74
C LEU A 36 1.90 0.33 1.26
N LEU A 37 1.45 -0.49 0.31
CA LEU A 37 2.29 -1.53 -0.31
C LEU A 37 3.50 -0.93 -1.03
N LYS A 38 3.29 0.15 -1.78
CA LYS A 38 4.39 0.84 -2.46
C LYS A 38 5.42 1.34 -1.47
N LEU A 39 4.96 1.94 -0.37
CA LEU A 39 5.83 2.43 0.68
C LEU A 39 6.57 1.27 1.38
N ALA A 40 5.86 0.18 1.66
CA ALA A 40 6.45 -1.02 2.24
C ALA A 40 7.57 -1.58 1.35
N HIS A 41 7.33 -1.65 0.06
CA HIS A 41 8.35 -2.13 -0.89
C HIS A 41 9.61 -1.26 -0.87
N GLU A 42 9.46 0.04 -0.70
CA GLU A 42 10.60 0.95 -0.60
C GLU A 42 11.42 0.76 0.67
N HIS A 43 10.80 0.40 1.78
CA HIS A 43 11.44 0.40 3.09
C HIS A 43 11.71 -0.99 3.68
N ILE A 44 10.90 -2.00 3.37
CA ILE A 44 10.97 -3.30 4.04
C ILE A 44 11.02 -4.51 3.07
N ALA A 45 11.33 -4.29 1.80
CA ALA A 45 11.44 -5.37 0.82
C ALA A 45 12.67 -6.25 1.06
N GLU A 46 13.75 -5.70 1.59
CA GLU A 46 15.00 -6.43 1.82
C GLU A 46 15.33 -6.57 3.30
N ASP A 47 14.69 -5.79 4.15
CA ASP A 47 15.03 -5.71 5.56
C ASP A 47 13.78 -5.46 6.41
N GLN A 48 13.71 -6.11 7.55
CA GLN A 48 12.58 -5.92 8.47
C GLN A 48 12.72 -4.61 9.25
N MET A 49 11.59 -4.09 9.68
CA MET A 49 11.53 -2.86 10.47
C MET A 49 10.52 -3.06 11.60
N LEU A 50 10.75 -2.41 12.73
CA LEU A 50 9.75 -2.36 13.80
C LEU A 50 8.45 -1.77 13.25
N MET A 51 7.32 -2.38 13.60
CA MET A 51 5.99 -1.92 13.20
C MET A 51 5.79 -0.43 13.54
N GLN A 52 6.21 0.00 14.73
CA GLN A 52 6.06 1.38 15.17
C GLN A 52 6.86 2.35 14.29
N SER A 53 8.06 1.95 13.89
CA SER A 53 8.90 2.76 13.01
C SER A 53 8.29 2.89 11.62
N PHE A 54 7.78 1.79 11.08
CA PHE A 54 7.10 1.79 9.78
C PHE A 54 5.83 2.66 9.82
N LEU A 55 5.06 2.58 10.89
CA LEU A 55 3.86 3.40 11.06
C LEU A 55 4.18 4.90 11.04
N LYS A 56 5.27 5.31 11.70
CA LYS A 56 5.70 6.72 11.68
C LYS A 56 6.00 7.19 10.26
N ILE A 57 6.72 6.39 9.49
CA ILE A 57 7.03 6.69 8.10
C ILE A 57 5.73 6.82 7.30
N ALA A 58 4.83 5.86 7.46
CA ALA A 58 3.58 5.83 6.70
C ALA A 58 2.65 7.00 7.04
N ILE A 59 2.58 7.39 8.31
CA ILE A 59 1.80 8.56 8.74
C ILE A 59 2.32 9.82 8.05
N ASP A 60 3.64 10.01 8.04
CA ASP A 60 4.26 11.19 7.44
C ASP A 60 4.10 11.21 5.92
N GLU A 61 4.33 10.08 5.26
CA GLU A 61 4.33 10.01 3.79
C GLU A 61 2.92 10.01 3.19
N LEU A 62 1.98 9.32 3.83
CA LEU A 62 0.65 9.12 3.27
C LEU A 62 -0.42 10.04 3.86
N ASP A 63 -0.08 10.76 4.90
CA ASP A 63 -1.03 11.65 5.60
C ASP A 63 -2.32 10.94 6.00
N LEU A 64 -2.18 9.71 6.49
CA LEU A 64 -3.29 8.90 6.99
C LEU A 64 -3.18 8.73 8.50
N SER A 65 -4.33 8.59 9.15
CA SER A 65 -4.35 8.35 10.58
C SER A 65 -3.76 6.97 10.91
N ARG A 66 -3.23 6.84 12.13
CA ARG A 66 -2.74 5.56 12.64
C ARG A 66 -3.80 4.46 12.53
N THR A 67 -5.05 4.78 12.86
CA THR A 67 -6.16 3.81 12.79
C THR A 67 -6.38 3.29 11.37
N LYS A 68 -6.41 4.19 10.39
CA LYS A 68 -6.57 3.80 8.98
C LYS A 68 -5.41 2.94 8.49
N LEU A 69 -4.19 3.29 8.90
CA LEU A 69 -3.00 2.52 8.53
C LEU A 69 -3.01 1.12 9.15
N LEU A 70 -3.40 1.00 10.41
CA LEU A 70 -3.49 -0.31 11.08
C LEU A 70 -4.54 -1.21 10.43
N VAL A 71 -5.68 -0.65 10.01
CA VAL A 71 -6.70 -1.41 9.27
C VAL A 71 -6.12 -1.93 7.95
N SER A 72 -5.41 -1.08 7.22
CA SER A 72 -4.78 -1.44 5.95
C SER A 72 -3.70 -2.51 6.15
N ILE A 73 -2.81 -2.33 7.11
CA ILE A 73 -1.74 -3.29 7.43
C ILE A 73 -2.34 -4.66 7.78
N ARG A 74 -3.37 -4.69 8.61
CA ARG A 74 -4.04 -5.94 8.99
C ARG A 74 -4.62 -6.66 7.78
N ARG A 75 -5.29 -5.92 6.90
CA ARG A 75 -5.82 -6.48 5.65
C ARG A 75 -4.73 -7.06 4.77
N LEU A 76 -3.61 -6.34 4.62
CA LEU A 76 -2.49 -6.77 3.79
C LEU A 76 -1.81 -8.03 4.35
N ILE A 77 -1.72 -8.12 5.67
CA ILE A 77 -1.18 -9.32 6.32
C ILE A 77 -2.14 -10.51 6.12
N GLU A 78 -3.44 -10.31 6.31
CA GLU A 78 -4.45 -11.36 6.08
C GLU A 78 -4.44 -11.87 4.64
N LYS A 79 -4.16 -11.01 3.69
CA LYS A 79 -4.07 -11.35 2.27
C LYS A 79 -2.68 -11.85 1.84
N GLU A 80 -1.80 -12.03 2.80
CA GLU A 80 -0.43 -12.50 2.56
C GLU A 80 0.36 -11.59 1.60
N ARG A 81 0.15 -10.29 1.73
CA ARG A 81 0.86 -9.26 0.96
C ARG A 81 1.92 -8.55 1.78
N LEU A 82 1.83 -8.63 3.10
CA LEU A 82 2.84 -8.22 4.07
C LEU A 82 3.00 -9.32 5.10
N SER A 83 4.14 -9.36 5.76
CA SER A 83 4.45 -10.34 6.78
C SER A 83 4.85 -9.65 8.08
N LYS A 84 4.59 -10.30 9.20
CA LYS A 84 5.02 -9.82 10.51
C LYS A 84 5.63 -10.97 11.29
N VAL A 85 6.52 -10.60 12.21
CA VAL A 85 7.12 -11.54 13.15
C VAL A 85 7.27 -10.84 14.49
N ARG A 86 6.96 -11.58 15.55
CA ARG A 86 7.17 -11.10 16.91
C ARG A 86 8.63 -11.38 17.30
N SER A 87 9.25 -10.44 18.00
CA SER A 87 10.63 -10.60 18.47
C SER A 87 10.71 -11.77 19.47
N THR A 88 11.73 -12.61 19.31
CA THR A 88 11.99 -13.70 20.28
C THR A 88 12.58 -13.17 21.59
N GLU A 89 13.24 -12.00 21.53
CA GLU A 89 13.86 -11.38 22.71
C GLU A 89 12.88 -10.53 23.52
N ASP A 90 11.94 -9.86 22.83
CA ASP A 90 10.93 -9.01 23.46
C ASP A 90 9.60 -9.18 22.72
N GLU A 91 8.70 -9.96 23.31
CA GLU A 91 7.40 -10.28 22.72
C GLU A 91 6.51 -9.07 22.44
N ARG A 92 6.83 -7.91 23.04
CA ARG A 92 6.09 -6.67 22.79
C ARG A 92 6.49 -6.00 21.48
N LYS A 93 7.62 -6.42 20.90
CA LYS A 93 8.11 -5.86 19.64
C LYS A 93 7.68 -6.73 18.45
N ILE A 94 7.05 -6.09 17.47
CA ILE A 94 6.62 -6.73 16.23
C ILE A 94 7.40 -6.08 15.10
N PHE A 95 7.99 -6.92 14.25
CA PHE A 95 8.65 -6.48 13.02
C PHE A 95 7.72 -6.72 11.84
N ILE A 96 7.77 -5.83 10.86
CA ILE A 96 7.05 -5.96 9.61
C ILE A 96 8.07 -6.08 8.47
N TYR A 97 7.76 -6.87 7.47
CA TYR A 97 8.65 -7.11 6.33
C TYR A 97 7.86 -7.62 5.13
N MET A 98 8.54 -7.68 3.98
CA MET A 98 8.02 -8.35 2.80
C MET A 98 8.90 -9.55 2.50
N ASP A 99 8.34 -10.74 2.54
CA ASP A 99 9.05 -11.96 2.14
C ASP A 99 9.05 -12.09 0.60
N LYS A 100 9.68 -13.13 0.11
CA LYS A 100 9.79 -13.37 -1.34
C LYS A 100 8.43 -13.46 -2.01
N LYS A 101 7.47 -14.15 -1.39
CA LYS A 101 6.11 -14.29 -1.92
C LYS A 101 5.38 -12.95 -1.94
N ASN A 102 5.55 -12.15 -0.88
CA ASN A 102 4.97 -10.81 -0.81
C ASN A 102 5.49 -9.93 -1.95
N ILE A 103 6.80 -10.00 -2.22
CA ILE A 103 7.45 -9.23 -3.28
C ILE A 103 6.94 -9.68 -4.66
N GLU A 104 6.81 -10.98 -4.89
CA GLU A 104 6.26 -11.52 -6.15
C GLU A 104 4.83 -11.03 -6.39
N LYS A 105 3.99 -11.03 -5.36
CA LYS A 105 2.63 -10.49 -5.41
C LYS A 105 2.63 -8.99 -5.68
N PHE A 106 3.55 -8.27 -5.05
CA PHE A 106 3.72 -6.85 -5.28
C PHE A 106 4.03 -6.56 -6.74
N ASN A 107 4.99 -7.26 -7.31
CA ASN A 107 5.38 -7.06 -8.70
C ASN A 107 4.22 -7.33 -9.65
N ALA A 108 3.49 -8.42 -9.46
CA ALA A 108 2.34 -8.76 -10.30
C ALA A 108 1.23 -7.71 -10.18
N LEU A 109 0.94 -7.25 -8.97
CA LEU A 109 -0.09 -6.23 -8.75
C LEU A 109 0.27 -4.92 -9.42
N PHE A 110 1.49 -4.44 -9.25
CA PHE A 110 1.89 -3.13 -9.79
C PHE A 110 2.13 -3.16 -11.31
N GLU A 111 2.49 -4.30 -11.88
CA GLU A 111 2.47 -4.47 -13.33
C GLU A 111 1.05 -4.32 -13.88
N ASP A 112 0.07 -4.91 -13.21
CA ASP A 112 -1.34 -4.80 -13.56
C ASP A 112 -1.85 -3.36 -13.42
N VAL A 113 -1.45 -2.67 -12.35
CA VAL A 113 -1.81 -1.26 -12.14
C VAL A 113 -1.22 -0.38 -13.26
N GLU A 114 0.04 -0.59 -13.62
CA GLU A 114 0.69 0.14 -14.71
C GLU A 114 -0.05 -0.07 -16.03
N GLU A 115 -0.39 -1.30 -16.34
CA GLU A 115 -1.12 -1.66 -17.55
C GLU A 115 -2.51 -1.00 -17.57
N PHE A 116 -3.21 -1.03 -16.43
CA PHE A 116 -4.53 -0.40 -16.29
C PHE A 116 -4.45 1.11 -16.52
N LEU A 117 -3.44 1.77 -15.99
CA LEU A 117 -3.27 3.22 -16.12
C LEU A 117 -2.76 3.64 -17.49
N ASP A 118 -2.26 2.70 -18.28
CA ASP A 118 -1.70 2.94 -19.63
C ASP A 118 -0.64 4.05 -19.60
N ILE A 119 0.28 3.93 -18.63
CA ILE A 119 1.37 4.88 -18.45
C ILE A 119 2.64 4.30 -19.07
#